data_2708a738e52d75a4bd1781355ec25843
#
_entry.id   2708a738e52d75a4bd1781355ec25843
#
_cell.length_a   1.000
_cell.length_b   1.000
_cell.length_c   1.000
_cell.angle_alpha   90.00
_cell.angle_beta   90.00
_cell.angle_gamma   90.00
#
_symmetry.space_group_name_H-M   'P 1'
#
loop_
_entity.id
_entity.type
_entity.pdbx_description
1 polymer ?
#
loop_
_entity_poly.entity_id
_entity_poly.type
_entity_poly.pdbx_seq_one_letter_code
_entity_poly.pdbx_strand_id
1 'polypeptide(L)'
;MPATYIDEAGCPGCLAATVTLRADGSFLLREQLGATEFYDFGKWRYADGKLELAGDRDTRSYPVTALRRAAQVETLRGPFRMVGLYDGARFKECRTGIAWSFAPTRAAETLQQEFRKQPGAPVLVALDAQLEGAPEALRVFRTPTVLNSRTCPS
;
A
#
# COMPACT_ATOMS: atom_id res chain seq x y z
N MET A 1 -13.00 7.61 10.59
CA MET A 1 -12.12 7.14 11.69
C MET A 1 -11.32 5.93 11.26
N PRO A 2 -10.00 5.89 11.49
CA PRO A 2 -9.22 4.69 11.23
C PRO A 2 -9.71 3.53 12.11
N ALA A 3 -9.73 2.33 11.56
CA ALA A 3 -10.13 1.13 12.29
C ALA A 3 -9.41 -0.07 11.71
N THR A 4 -9.12 -1.06 12.56
CA THR A 4 -8.54 -2.32 12.15
C THR A 4 -9.56 -3.43 12.33
N TYR A 5 -9.71 -4.26 11.31
CA TYR A 5 -10.60 -5.40 11.30
C TYR A 5 -9.81 -6.68 11.09
N ILE A 6 -10.29 -7.76 11.67
CA ILE A 6 -9.63 -9.06 11.62
C ILE A 6 -10.59 -10.09 11.08
N ASP A 7 -10.15 -10.84 10.07
CA ASP A 7 -10.81 -12.04 9.58
C ASP A 7 -9.95 -13.21 10.03
N GLU A 8 -10.38 -13.89 11.06
CA GLU A 8 -9.64 -15.01 11.63
C GLU A 8 -9.73 -16.23 10.71
N ALA A 9 -8.62 -16.98 10.62
CA ALA A 9 -8.62 -18.21 9.85
C ALA A 9 -9.63 -19.19 10.47
N GLY A 10 -10.64 -19.59 9.68
CA GLY A 10 -11.69 -20.49 10.15
C GLY A 10 -11.26 -21.95 10.22
N CYS A 11 -10.04 -22.29 9.78
CA CYS A 11 -9.54 -23.66 9.75
C CYS A 11 -8.02 -23.67 9.68
N PRO A 12 -7.36 -24.80 10.05
CA PRO A 12 -5.92 -24.95 9.81
C PRO A 12 -5.60 -24.81 8.31
N GLY A 13 -4.60 -24.00 7.97
CA GLY A 13 -4.22 -23.74 6.58
C GLY A 13 -5.09 -22.75 5.85
N CYS A 14 -6.05 -22.12 6.51
CA CYS A 14 -6.83 -21.03 5.93
C CYS A 14 -6.13 -19.69 6.15
N LEU A 15 -6.40 -18.74 5.23
CA LEU A 15 -5.85 -17.39 5.33
C LEU A 15 -6.51 -16.63 6.48
N ALA A 16 -5.69 -15.97 7.28
CA ALA A 16 -6.14 -14.95 8.22
C ALA A 16 -5.79 -13.59 7.66
N ALA A 17 -6.63 -12.60 7.89
CA ALA A 17 -6.41 -11.25 7.38
C ALA A 17 -6.52 -10.21 8.48
N THR A 18 -5.65 -9.21 8.44
CA THR A 18 -5.74 -8.00 9.24
C THR A 18 -5.80 -6.83 8.29
N VAL A 19 -6.85 -6.02 8.37
CA VAL A 19 -6.99 -4.87 7.48
C VAL A 19 -7.21 -3.61 8.31
N THR A 20 -6.41 -2.58 8.04
CA THR A 20 -6.58 -1.27 8.65
C THR A 20 -7.14 -0.33 7.60
N LEU A 21 -8.32 0.22 7.88
CA LEU A 21 -8.97 1.22 7.04
C LEU A 21 -8.56 2.60 7.53
N ARG A 22 -8.08 3.43 6.63
CA ARG A 22 -7.58 4.76 6.96
C ARG A 22 -8.56 5.83 6.51
N ALA A 23 -8.53 6.97 7.21
CA ALA A 23 -9.45 8.07 6.94
C ALA A 23 -9.29 8.67 5.53
N ASP A 24 -8.11 8.51 4.92
CA ASP A 24 -7.84 9.00 3.57
C ASP A 24 -8.40 8.11 2.46
N GLY A 25 -9.11 7.02 2.82
CA GLY A 25 -9.67 6.08 1.85
C GLY A 25 -8.74 4.93 1.49
N SER A 26 -7.52 4.91 2.03
CA SER A 26 -6.60 3.79 1.79
C SER A 26 -6.79 2.68 2.81
N PHE A 27 -6.33 1.48 2.45
CA PHE A 27 -6.25 0.37 3.39
C PHE A 27 -4.84 -0.23 3.40
N LEU A 28 -4.51 -0.81 4.55
CA LEU A 28 -3.31 -1.62 4.72
C LEU A 28 -3.78 -3.03 5.05
N LEU A 29 -3.32 -4.02 4.31
CA LEU A 29 -3.73 -5.41 4.49
C LEU A 29 -2.52 -6.29 4.75
N ARG A 30 -2.67 -7.21 5.72
CA ARG A 30 -1.76 -8.33 5.91
C ARG A 30 -2.58 -9.61 5.90
N GLU A 31 -2.24 -10.51 4.99
CA GLU A 31 -2.79 -11.87 4.97
C GLU A 31 -1.72 -12.84 5.45
N GLN A 32 -2.10 -13.80 6.27
CA GLN A 32 -1.20 -14.80 6.82
C GLN A 32 -1.67 -16.21 6.49
N LEU A 33 -0.74 -17.04 6.02
CA LEU A 33 -0.94 -18.46 5.83
C LEU A 33 0.23 -19.16 6.51
N GLY A 34 0.01 -19.65 7.73
CA GLY A 34 1.11 -20.16 8.56
C GLY A 34 2.11 -19.07 8.88
N ALA A 35 3.38 -19.29 8.54
CA ALA A 35 4.45 -18.32 8.75
C ALA A 35 4.61 -17.35 7.58
N THR A 36 3.86 -17.53 6.50
CA THR A 36 3.98 -16.68 5.31
C THR A 36 3.02 -15.49 5.43
N GLU A 37 3.55 -14.29 5.20
CA GLU A 37 2.78 -13.06 5.23
C GLU A 37 2.76 -12.41 3.86
N PHE A 38 1.60 -11.88 3.48
CA PHE A 38 1.41 -11.11 2.26
C PHE A 38 0.83 -9.77 2.62
N TYR A 39 1.31 -8.71 1.98
CA TYR A 39 0.84 -7.35 2.22
C TYR A 39 0.22 -6.79 0.97
N ASP A 40 -0.80 -5.95 1.15
CA ASP A 40 -1.41 -5.22 0.05
C ASP A 40 -1.81 -3.82 0.51
N PHE A 41 -1.81 -2.89 -0.43
CA PHE A 41 -2.18 -1.51 -0.23
C PHE A 41 -3.13 -1.10 -1.34
N GLY A 42 -4.13 -0.30 -1.00
CA GLY A 42 -5.03 0.21 -2.02
C GLY A 42 -6.14 1.04 -1.42
N LYS A 43 -7.30 0.98 -2.05
CA LYS A 43 -8.47 1.79 -1.78
C LYS A 43 -9.59 0.93 -1.25
N TRP A 44 -10.31 1.40 -0.22
CA TRP A 44 -11.43 0.65 0.34
C TRP A 44 -12.75 1.35 0.05
N ARG A 45 -13.79 0.54 0.01
CA ARG A 45 -15.17 1.00 -0.13
C ARG A 45 -16.09 0.07 0.66
N TYR A 46 -17.11 0.65 1.27
CA TYR A 46 -18.18 -0.10 1.93
C TYR A 46 -19.44 -0.03 1.07
N ALA A 47 -19.99 -1.16 0.66
CA ALA A 47 -21.20 -1.21 -0.15
C ALA A 47 -21.94 -2.53 0.08
N ASP A 48 -23.25 -2.44 0.24
CA ASP A 48 -24.16 -3.61 0.35
C ASP A 48 -23.73 -4.61 1.41
N GLY A 49 -23.31 -4.12 2.59
CA GLY A 49 -22.92 -4.97 3.70
C GLY A 49 -21.56 -5.63 3.51
N LYS A 50 -20.79 -5.23 2.52
CA LYS A 50 -19.47 -5.78 2.23
C LYS A 50 -18.41 -4.70 2.25
N LEU A 51 -17.23 -5.06 2.75
CA LEU A 51 -16.04 -4.25 2.65
C LEU A 51 -15.29 -4.69 1.38
N GLU A 52 -15.16 -3.78 0.43
CA GLU A 52 -14.45 -4.04 -0.82
C GLU A 52 -13.08 -3.39 -0.77
N LEU A 53 -12.05 -4.14 -1.10
CA LEU A 53 -10.65 -3.70 -1.09
C LEU A 53 -10.08 -3.84 -2.49
N ALA A 54 -9.78 -2.71 -3.12
CA ALA A 54 -9.10 -2.70 -4.42
C ALA A 54 -7.61 -2.46 -4.17
N GLY A 55 -6.84 -3.53 -4.12
CA GLY A 55 -5.42 -3.51 -3.83
C GLY A 55 -4.55 -3.57 -5.07
N ASP A 56 -3.25 -3.37 -4.88
CA ASP A 56 -2.28 -3.50 -5.96
C ASP A 56 -2.15 -4.95 -6.42
N ARG A 57 -2.19 -5.90 -5.47
CA ARG A 57 -2.03 -7.32 -5.78
C ARG A 57 -3.33 -7.97 -6.19
N ASP A 58 -4.44 -7.61 -5.53
CA ASP A 58 -5.72 -8.29 -5.76
C ASP A 58 -6.89 -7.44 -5.28
N THR A 59 -8.08 -7.78 -5.75
CA THR A 59 -9.34 -7.20 -5.28
C THR A 59 -10.01 -8.21 -4.37
N ARG A 60 -10.46 -7.76 -3.20
CA ARG A 60 -11.05 -8.62 -2.17
C ARG A 60 -12.37 -8.06 -1.72
N SER A 61 -13.25 -8.93 -1.24
CA SER A 61 -14.54 -8.56 -0.68
C SER A 61 -14.79 -9.38 0.58
N TYR A 62 -15.09 -8.69 1.68
CA TYR A 62 -15.38 -9.34 2.95
C TYR A 62 -16.80 -8.95 3.41
N PRO A 63 -17.68 -9.93 3.72
CA PRO A 63 -18.91 -9.61 4.43
C PRO A 63 -18.55 -8.96 5.77
N VAL A 64 -19.19 -7.85 6.11
CA VAL A 64 -18.87 -7.15 7.36
C VAL A 64 -19.11 -8.04 8.58
N THR A 65 -20.08 -8.95 8.50
CA THR A 65 -20.37 -9.90 9.57
C THR A 65 -19.24 -10.90 9.81
N ALA A 66 -18.33 -11.09 8.84
CA ALA A 66 -17.18 -11.99 8.98
C ALA A 66 -15.98 -11.31 9.62
N LEU A 67 -16.05 -10.00 9.84
CA LEU A 67 -14.92 -9.22 10.36
C LEU A 67 -15.14 -8.88 11.83
N ARG A 68 -14.07 -9.00 12.61
CA ARG A 68 -14.04 -8.56 14.00
C ARG A 68 -13.23 -7.27 14.08
N ARG A 69 -13.82 -6.25 14.70
CA ARG A 69 -13.09 -4.99 14.91
C ARG A 69 -12.07 -5.16 16.02
N ALA A 70 -10.82 -4.81 15.76
CA ALA A 70 -9.77 -4.83 16.76
C ALA A 70 -9.97 -3.68 17.76
N ALA A 71 -9.53 -3.91 19.00
CA ALA A 71 -9.62 -2.90 20.06
C ALA A 71 -8.79 -1.66 19.75
N GLN A 72 -7.70 -1.83 19.02
CA GLN A 72 -6.79 -0.75 18.66
C GLN A 72 -6.50 -0.77 17.17
N VAL A 73 -6.21 0.41 16.62
CA VAL A 73 -5.76 0.54 15.23
C VAL A 73 -4.33 0.01 15.12
N GLU A 74 -4.12 -0.95 14.24
CA GLU A 74 -2.80 -1.49 13.97
C GLU A 74 -2.22 -0.83 12.73
N THR A 75 -1.02 -0.27 12.88
CA THR A 75 -0.28 0.28 11.74
C THR A 75 0.59 -0.83 11.15
N LEU A 76 0.15 -1.36 10.03
CA LEU A 76 0.92 -2.36 9.30
C LEU A 76 2.02 -1.65 8.53
N ARG A 77 3.26 -2.14 8.65
CA ARG A 77 4.42 -1.47 8.05
C ARG A 77 4.70 -1.90 6.62
N GLY A 78 4.29 -3.09 6.26
CA GLY A 78 4.55 -3.65 4.93
C GLY A 78 5.74 -4.60 4.93
N PRO A 79 6.50 -4.72 3.82
CA PRO A 79 6.47 -3.77 2.67
C PRO A 79 5.24 -3.94 1.77
N PHE A 80 4.78 -2.82 1.25
CA PHE A 80 3.66 -2.78 0.32
C PHE A 80 4.18 -2.51 -1.08
N ARG A 81 3.70 -3.27 -2.07
CA ARG A 81 3.96 -2.94 -3.46
C ARG A 81 3.03 -1.81 -3.89
N MET A 82 3.61 -0.80 -4.50
CA MET A 82 2.88 0.37 -4.98
C MET A 82 3.34 0.75 -6.37
N VAL A 83 2.40 1.27 -7.16
CA VAL A 83 2.68 1.85 -8.46
C VAL A 83 2.20 3.29 -8.44
N GLY A 84 3.05 4.21 -8.86
CA GLY A 84 2.72 5.63 -8.81
C GLY A 84 3.65 6.48 -9.65
N LEU A 85 3.35 7.78 -9.66
CA LEU A 85 4.11 8.77 -10.41
C LEU A 85 5.12 9.47 -9.51
N TYR A 86 6.36 9.50 -9.94
CA TYR A 86 7.45 10.18 -9.25
C TYR A 86 7.85 11.44 -10.03
N ASP A 87 7.84 12.59 -9.35
CA ASP A 87 8.11 13.88 -9.96
C ASP A 87 9.50 14.44 -9.63
N GLY A 88 10.35 13.65 -9.02
CA GLY A 88 11.68 14.06 -8.55
C GLY A 88 11.72 14.40 -7.06
N ALA A 89 10.58 14.59 -6.42
CA ALA A 89 10.46 14.92 -5.00
C ALA A 89 9.50 14.01 -4.27
N ARG A 90 8.35 13.72 -4.87
CA ARG A 90 7.28 12.95 -4.24
C ARG A 90 6.80 11.83 -5.14
N PHE A 91 6.32 10.76 -4.50
CA PHE A 91 5.68 9.62 -5.15
C PHE A 91 4.18 9.69 -4.90
N LYS A 92 3.38 9.74 -5.96
CA LYS A 92 1.93 9.76 -5.88
C LYS A 92 1.38 8.42 -6.34
N GLU A 93 0.82 7.66 -5.39
CA GLU A 93 0.30 6.32 -5.68
C GLU A 93 -0.95 6.40 -6.57
N CYS A 94 -1.02 5.52 -7.58
CA CYS A 94 -2.01 5.64 -8.64
C CYS A 94 -3.45 5.38 -8.20
N ARG A 95 -3.68 4.43 -7.29
CA ARG A 95 -5.05 4.06 -6.92
C ARG A 95 -5.69 5.05 -5.95
N THR A 96 -4.92 5.51 -4.98
CA THR A 96 -5.42 6.38 -3.91
C THR A 96 -5.17 7.85 -4.16
N GLY A 97 -4.17 8.18 -4.99
CA GLY A 97 -3.75 9.56 -5.20
C GLY A 97 -2.95 10.14 -4.04
N ILE A 98 -2.62 9.32 -3.03
CA ILE A 98 -1.82 9.77 -1.89
C ILE A 98 -0.39 9.99 -2.33
N ALA A 99 0.20 11.10 -1.90
CA ALA A 99 1.57 11.45 -2.23
C ALA A 99 2.43 11.44 -0.96
N TRP A 100 3.63 10.85 -1.08
CA TRP A 100 4.60 10.78 0.01
C TRP A 100 5.97 11.25 -0.45
N SER A 101 6.75 11.76 0.51
CA SER A 101 8.19 11.88 0.36
C SER A 101 8.85 10.56 0.72
N PHE A 102 10.08 10.36 0.29
CA PHE A 102 10.85 9.18 0.67
C PHE A 102 11.68 9.44 1.93
N ALA A 103 11.73 8.44 2.81
CA ALA A 103 12.73 8.42 3.87
C ALA A 103 14.13 8.27 3.23
N PRO A 104 15.18 8.83 3.84
CA PRO A 104 16.52 8.76 3.25
C PRO A 104 17.04 7.32 3.20
N THR A 105 17.23 6.79 1.99
CA THR A 105 17.86 5.49 1.76
C THR A 105 18.68 5.58 0.47
N ARG A 106 19.61 4.64 0.30
CA ARG A 106 20.39 4.57 -0.95
C ARG A 106 19.47 4.32 -2.15
N ALA A 107 18.44 3.49 -1.99
CA ALA A 107 17.50 3.20 -3.06
C ALA A 107 16.72 4.45 -3.49
N ALA A 108 16.29 5.27 -2.53
CA ALA A 108 15.61 6.52 -2.83
C ALA A 108 16.53 7.53 -3.52
N GLU A 109 17.78 7.61 -3.09
CA GLU A 109 18.79 8.47 -3.74
C GLU A 109 19.05 8.03 -5.18
N THR A 110 19.14 6.71 -5.40
CA THR A 110 19.34 6.17 -6.75
C THR A 110 18.18 6.54 -7.67
N LEU A 111 16.94 6.43 -7.19
CA LEU A 111 15.78 6.84 -7.97
C LEU A 111 15.84 8.33 -8.31
N GLN A 112 16.20 9.17 -7.35
CA GLN A 112 16.30 10.60 -7.57
C GLN A 112 17.36 10.94 -8.61
N GLN A 113 18.52 10.26 -8.56
CA GLN A 113 19.59 10.44 -9.55
C GLN A 113 19.15 10.00 -10.94
N GLU A 114 18.45 8.87 -11.04
CA GLU A 114 17.92 8.39 -12.32
C GLU A 114 16.92 9.37 -12.91
N PHE A 115 16.06 9.95 -12.08
CA PHE A 115 15.10 10.97 -12.53
C PHE A 115 15.79 12.22 -13.05
N ARG A 116 16.89 12.65 -12.41
CA ARG A 116 17.63 13.85 -12.82
C ARG A 116 18.29 13.71 -14.19
N LYS A 117 18.55 12.48 -14.65
CA LYS A 117 19.10 12.24 -15.98
C LYS A 117 18.10 12.54 -17.09
N GLN A 118 16.80 12.47 -16.76
CA GLN A 118 15.73 12.73 -17.70
C GLN A 118 14.67 13.62 -17.05
N PRO A 119 15.01 14.88 -16.74
CA PRO A 119 14.06 15.78 -16.08
C PRO A 119 12.86 16.07 -16.99
N GLY A 120 11.75 16.46 -16.40
CA GLY A 120 10.54 16.80 -17.13
C GLY A 120 9.30 16.23 -16.49
N ALA A 121 8.47 15.53 -17.27
CA ALA A 121 7.23 14.95 -16.79
C ALA A 121 7.48 13.84 -15.77
N PRO A 122 6.57 13.62 -14.82
CA PRO A 122 6.68 12.51 -13.89
C PRO A 122 6.82 11.17 -14.60
N VAL A 123 7.50 10.23 -13.96
CA VAL A 123 7.68 8.86 -14.46
C VAL A 123 6.88 7.90 -13.61
N LEU A 124 6.35 6.86 -14.26
CA LEU A 124 5.65 5.80 -13.57
C LEU A 124 6.67 4.84 -12.96
N VAL A 125 6.50 4.52 -11.68
CA VAL A 125 7.46 3.75 -10.90
C VAL A 125 6.72 2.67 -10.13
N ALA A 126 7.29 1.47 -10.07
CA ALA A 126 6.85 0.39 -9.17
C ALA A 126 7.87 0.24 -8.07
N LEU A 127 7.41 0.10 -6.83
CA LEU A 127 8.29 -0.02 -5.68
C LEU A 127 7.66 -0.87 -4.57
N ASP A 128 8.51 -1.34 -3.67
CA ASP A 128 8.09 -1.94 -2.41
C ASP A 128 8.52 -0.98 -1.29
N ALA A 129 7.57 -0.55 -0.46
CA ALA A 129 7.83 0.45 0.56
C ALA A 129 7.23 0.10 1.90
N GLN A 130 7.96 0.43 2.96
CA GLN A 130 7.41 0.48 4.31
C GLN A 130 6.93 1.88 4.60
N LEU A 131 5.84 1.97 5.38
CA LEU A 131 5.33 3.24 5.86
C LEU A 131 5.96 3.56 7.21
N GLU A 132 6.47 4.78 7.37
CA GLU A 132 7.08 5.18 8.64
C GLU A 132 6.98 6.68 8.88
N GLY A 133 7.02 7.03 10.15
CA GLY A 133 7.21 8.41 10.59
C GLY A 133 5.93 9.25 10.66
N ALA A 134 6.12 10.46 11.15
CA ALA A 134 5.11 11.51 11.20
C ALA A 134 5.80 12.85 10.92
N PRO A 135 5.62 13.45 9.72
CA PRO A 135 4.72 13.00 8.65
C PRO A 135 5.13 11.65 8.06
N GLU A 136 4.14 10.91 7.60
CA GLU A 136 4.35 9.58 7.03
C GLU A 136 5.18 9.66 5.75
N ALA A 137 6.19 8.79 5.65
CA ALA A 137 7.09 8.71 4.51
C ALA A 137 7.21 7.26 4.04
N LEU A 138 7.69 7.09 2.82
CA LEU A 138 7.97 5.77 2.25
C LEU A 138 9.43 5.43 2.44
N ARG A 139 9.71 4.29 3.04
CA ARG A 139 11.06 3.74 3.11
C ARG A 139 11.20 2.61 2.11
N VAL A 140 12.09 2.76 1.15
CA VAL A 140 12.39 1.77 0.14
C VAL A 140 13.81 1.25 0.34
N PHE A 141 13.97 -0.08 0.25
CA PHE A 141 15.28 -0.74 0.43
C PHE A 141 15.85 -1.21 -0.91
N ARG A 142 14.99 -1.43 -1.90
CA ARG A 142 15.39 -1.79 -3.25
C ARG A 142 15.14 -0.62 -4.17
N THR A 143 16.02 -0.41 -5.15
CA THR A 143 15.81 0.64 -6.13
C THR A 143 14.49 0.41 -6.86
N PRO A 144 13.59 1.41 -6.86
CA PRO A 144 12.33 1.32 -7.59
C PRO A 144 12.55 1.08 -9.09
N THR A 145 11.60 0.39 -9.71
CA THR A 145 11.62 0.12 -11.15
C THR A 145 10.89 1.21 -11.90
N VAL A 146 11.57 1.87 -12.82
CA VAL A 146 10.94 2.85 -13.70
C VAL A 146 10.24 2.10 -14.83
N LEU A 147 8.94 2.33 -14.97
CA LEU A 147 8.12 1.68 -15.98
C LEU A 147 8.06 2.52 -17.27
N ASN A 148 7.75 1.86 -18.37
CA ASN A 148 7.73 2.51 -19.69
C ASN A 148 6.42 3.28 -19.92
N SER A 149 6.08 4.15 -18.97
CA SER A 149 4.86 4.95 -19.04
C SER A 149 5.04 6.21 -18.20
N ARG A 150 4.27 7.24 -18.51
CA ARG A 150 4.21 8.48 -17.75
C ARG A 150 2.82 8.75 -17.18
N THR A 151 1.94 7.75 -17.27
CA THR A 151 0.57 7.84 -16.76
C THR A 151 0.22 6.59 -15.97
N CYS A 152 -0.67 6.76 -14.99
CA CYS A 152 -1.15 5.64 -14.20
C CYS A 152 -1.97 4.68 -15.07
N PRO A 153 -1.91 3.36 -14.79
CA PRO A 153 -2.80 2.39 -15.44
C PRO A 153 -4.26 2.71 -15.14
N SER A 154 -5.13 2.41 -16.09
CA SER A 154 -6.59 2.59 -15.92
C SER A 154 -7.16 1.48 -15.06
#